data_26da32f646a914f15d6231fcd5943c81
#
_entry.id   26da32f646a914f15d6231fcd5943c81
#
_cell.length_a   1.000
_cell.length_b   1.000
_cell.length_c   1.000
_cell.angle_alpha   90.00
_cell.angle_beta   90.00
_cell.angle_gamma   90.00
#
_symmetry.space_group_name_H-M   'P 1'
#
loop_
_entity.id
_entity.type
_entity.pdbx_description
1 polymer ?
#
loop_
_entity_poly.entity_id
_entity_poly.type
_entity_poly.pdbx_seq_one_letter_code
_entity_poly.pdbx_strand_id
1 'polypeptide(L)' 'MEKRRKVCCIYGKEYEGWGNNPYPVKENGECCRECNMTQVIPARIRLIRNHKIAEQ' A
#
# COMPACT_ATOMS: atom_id res chain seq x y z
N MET A 1 -13.17 6.30 23.69
CA MET A 1 -12.65 5.41 22.75
C MET A 1 -11.42 5.91 22.15
N GLU A 2 -10.45 5.08 22.12
CA GLU A 2 -9.18 5.50 21.65
C GLU A 2 -9.04 5.24 20.21
N LYS A 3 -8.43 6.15 19.49
CA LYS A 3 -8.09 5.92 18.13
C LYS A 3 -6.73 5.33 18.08
N ARG A 4 -6.60 4.22 17.40
CA ARG A 4 -5.32 3.61 17.28
C ARG A 4 -4.55 4.30 16.20
N ARG A 5 -3.32 4.62 16.53
CA ARG A 5 -2.43 5.22 15.57
C ARG A 5 -1.52 4.15 15.05
N LYS A 6 -1.37 4.12 13.75
CA LYS A 6 -0.50 3.17 13.10
C LYS A 6 0.55 3.91 12.32
N VAL A 7 1.63 3.22 12.03
CA VAL A 7 2.70 3.82 11.28
C VAL A 7 2.68 3.25 9.87
N CYS A 8 2.65 4.13 8.89
CA CYS A 8 2.66 3.73 7.50
C CYS A 8 4.00 3.08 7.17
N CYS A 9 3.97 1.87 6.66
CA CYS A 9 5.20 1.15 6.39
C CYS A 9 5.93 1.71 5.18
N ILE A 10 5.27 2.52 4.38
CA ILE A 10 5.90 3.12 3.21
C ILE A 10 6.44 4.48 3.54
N TYR A 11 5.60 5.30 4.16
CA TYR A 11 5.96 6.68 4.43
C TYR A 11 6.66 6.87 5.76
N GLY A 12 6.36 6.02 6.72
CA GLY A 12 6.94 6.14 8.04
C GLY A 12 6.24 7.15 8.93
N LYS A 13 5.08 7.63 8.51
CA LYS A 13 4.32 8.59 9.30
C LYS A 13 3.17 7.91 9.97
N GLU A 14 2.77 8.47 11.10
CA GLU A 14 1.61 7.97 11.82
C GLU A 14 0.33 8.37 11.11
N TYR A 15 -0.64 7.51 11.17
CA TYR A 15 -1.94 7.81 10.61
C TYR A 15 -3.01 7.15 11.47
N GLU A 16 -4.23 7.62 11.31
CA GLU A 16 -5.36 7.10 12.04
C GLU A 16 -6.27 6.36 11.10
N GLY A 17 -6.97 5.38 11.64
CA GLY A 17 -7.96 4.67 10.88
C GLY A 17 -7.47 3.32 10.43
N TRP A 18 -8.08 2.83 9.35
CA TRP A 18 -7.79 1.50 8.87
C TRP A 18 -6.52 1.51 8.06
N GLY A 19 -5.74 0.46 8.25
CA GLY A 19 -4.57 0.29 7.40
C GLY A 19 -4.94 -0.35 6.08
N ASN A 20 -4.03 -0.26 5.14
CA ASN A 20 -4.21 -0.85 3.83
C ASN A 20 -3.07 -1.78 3.52
N ASN A 21 -3.34 -2.79 2.71
CA ASN A 21 -2.33 -3.74 2.31
C ASN A 21 -1.34 -3.06 1.36
N PRO A 22 -0.05 -3.03 1.71
CA PRO A 22 0.94 -2.31 0.91
C PRO A 22 1.54 -3.11 -0.23
N TYR A 23 1.10 -4.34 -0.43
CA TYR A 23 1.62 -5.16 -1.49
C TYR A 23 1.32 -4.54 -2.86
N PRO A 24 2.22 -4.50 -3.82
CA PRO A 24 3.54 -5.13 -3.81
C PRO A 24 4.67 -4.21 -3.39
N VAL A 25 4.37 -3.02 -2.89
CA VAL A 25 5.41 -2.09 -2.47
C VAL A 25 6.14 -2.65 -1.25
N LYS A 26 5.36 -3.20 -0.32
CA LYS A 26 5.90 -3.85 0.86
C LYS A 26 5.15 -5.13 1.09
N GLU A 27 5.82 -6.10 1.66
CA GLU A 27 5.17 -7.38 1.92
C GLU A 27 4.50 -7.43 3.28
N ASN A 28 5.00 -6.65 4.22
CA ASN A 28 4.47 -6.66 5.57
C ASN A 28 4.05 -5.28 5.99
N GLY A 29 3.17 -5.23 6.99
CA GLY A 29 2.76 -3.97 7.56
C GLY A 29 1.51 -3.45 6.90
N GLU A 30 1.26 -2.18 7.15
CA GLU A 30 0.11 -1.50 6.61
C GLU A 30 0.51 -0.11 6.21
N CYS A 31 -0.16 0.43 5.22
CA CYS A 31 0.14 1.79 4.77
C CYS A 31 -1.09 2.66 4.94
N CYS A 32 -0.87 3.96 4.94
CA CYS A 32 -1.96 4.90 5.05
C CYS A 32 -2.71 4.96 3.72
N ARG A 33 -3.87 5.61 3.78
CA ARG A 33 -4.72 5.68 2.60
C ARG A 33 -4.02 6.40 1.47
N GLU A 34 -3.31 7.46 1.80
CA GLU A 34 -2.64 8.24 0.78
C GLU A 34 -1.59 7.42 0.07
N CYS A 35 -0.78 6.68 0.83
CA CYS A 35 0.23 5.84 0.22
C CYS A 35 -0.41 4.72 -0.58
N ASN A 36 -1.54 4.20 -0.09
CA ASN A 36 -2.24 3.17 -0.83
C ASN A 36 -2.64 3.67 -2.20
N MET A 37 -3.14 4.89 -2.29
CA MET A 37 -3.62 5.41 -3.55
C MET A 37 -2.51 5.89 -4.45
N THR A 38 -1.43 6.42 -3.87
CA THR A 38 -0.39 7.02 -4.69
C THR A 38 0.78 6.10 -4.96
N GLN A 39 0.95 5.06 -4.14
CA GLN A 39 2.08 4.16 -4.29
C GLN A 39 1.64 2.74 -4.59
N VAL A 40 0.71 2.23 -3.81
CA VAL A 40 0.36 0.82 -3.90
C VAL A 40 -0.48 0.53 -5.14
N ILE A 41 -1.51 1.32 -5.35
CA ILE A 41 -2.40 1.08 -6.48
C ILE A 41 -1.66 1.19 -7.81
N PRO A 42 -0.85 2.23 -8.02
CA PRO A 42 -0.06 2.27 -9.26
C PRO A 42 0.88 1.08 -9.39
N ALA A 43 1.44 0.62 -8.27
CA ALA A 43 2.34 -0.52 -8.34
C ALA A 43 1.58 -1.78 -8.72
N ARG A 44 0.35 -1.93 -8.22
CA ARG A 44 -0.45 -3.09 -8.58
C ARG A 44 -0.82 -3.08 -10.05
N ILE A 45 -1.15 -1.92 -10.56
CA ILE A 45 -1.47 -1.81 -11.98
C ILE A 45 -0.27 -2.19 -12.81
N ARG A 46 0.91 -1.72 -12.41
CA ARG A 46 2.12 -2.04 -13.15
C ARG A 46 2.39 -3.55 -13.09
N LEU A 47 2.15 -4.15 -11.94
CA LEU A 47 2.37 -5.57 -11.78
C LEU A 47 1.46 -6.36 -12.71
N ILE A 48 0.20 -5.97 -12.79
CA ILE A 48 -0.75 -6.65 -13.65
C ILE A 48 -0.37 -6.51 -15.10
N ARG A 49 0.05 -5.31 -15.49
CA ARG A 49 0.44 -5.09 -16.87
C ARG A 49 1.65 -5.91 -17.25
N ASN A 50 2.63 -5.96 -16.37
CA ASN A 50 3.82 -6.74 -16.64
C ASN A 50 3.48 -8.21 -16.76
N HIS A 51 2.59 -8.67 -15.91
CA HIS A 51 2.20 -10.06 -15.94
C HIS A 51 1.51 -10.40 -17.25
N LYS A 52 0.64 -9.51 -17.71
CA LYS A 52 -0.04 -9.72 -18.97
C LYS A 52 0.92 -9.79 -20.13
N ILE A 53 1.85 -8.86 -20.14
CA ILE A 53 2.82 -8.82 -21.21
C ILE A 53 3.64 -10.09 -21.22
N ALA A 54 3.99 -10.58 -20.06
CA ALA A 54 4.81 -11.77 -19.96
C ALA A 54 4.09 -12.99 -20.49
N GLU A 55 2.78 -12.98 -20.42
CA GLU A 55 2.03 -14.13 -20.89
C GLU A 55 1.90 -14.18 -22.39
N GLN A 56 2.19 -13.12 -23.03
CA GLN A 56 2.13 -13.13 -24.48
C GLN A 56 3.46 -13.49 -25.09
#